data_5599167c1568da0d887acf3c1a6210cd
#
_entry.id   5599167c1568da0d887acf3c1a6210cd
#
_cell.length_a   1.000
_cell.length_b   1.000
_cell.length_c   1.000
_cell.angle_alpha   90.00
_cell.angle_beta   90.00
_cell.angle_gamma   90.00
#
_symmetry.space_group_name_H-M   'P 1'
#
loop_
_entity.id
_entity.type
_entity.pdbx_description
1 polymer ?
#
loop_
_entity_poly.entity_id
_entity_poly.type
_entity_poly.pdbx_seq_one_letter_code
_entity_poly.pdbx_strand_id
1 'polypeptide(L)'
;YKMYGEDDLIMISDIDEIPNPKKIEEFNVKNKFACFLQKNFQSKINLQNISEGDWPGTKICQKKYLKSPQWLRDIKIKRKPFWKIFGKNIQVINNGGWHFSFLKDPESIKNKIISYSHQEYNTKEFTDIDLIKKKISQGKDLFQRNIKYKKIMIDETFPKYIINNRDKFKNWIL
;
A
#
# COMPACT_ATOMS: atom_id res chain seq x y z
N TYR A 1 20.17 -1.09 26.16
CA TYR A 1 19.85 -0.97 24.73
C TYR A 1 20.38 -2.22 24.04
N LYS A 2 19.49 -3.09 23.50
CA LYS A 2 19.90 -4.21 22.65
C LYS A 2 20.52 -3.60 21.39
N MET A 3 21.81 -3.75 21.19
CA MET A 3 22.45 -3.33 19.92
C MET A 3 21.95 -4.26 18.82
N TYR A 4 21.35 -3.68 17.80
CA TYR A 4 20.90 -4.41 16.61
C TYR A 4 22.12 -4.89 15.81
N GLY A 5 22.09 -6.16 15.44
CA GLY A 5 23.15 -6.78 14.63
C GLY A 5 23.07 -6.38 13.16
N GLU A 6 24.15 -6.56 12.44
CA GLU A 6 24.21 -6.24 11.00
C GLU A 6 23.28 -7.13 10.15
N ASP A 7 22.93 -8.30 10.64
CA ASP A 7 22.04 -9.26 9.97
C ASP A 7 20.56 -9.07 10.33
N ASP A 8 20.24 -8.14 11.24
CA ASP A 8 18.85 -7.84 11.59
C ASP A 8 18.08 -7.30 10.38
N LEU A 9 16.82 -7.67 10.31
CA LEU A 9 15.93 -7.27 9.22
C LEU A 9 15.31 -5.90 9.51
N ILE A 10 15.44 -4.99 8.58
CA ILE A 10 14.81 -3.67 8.61
C ILE A 10 13.70 -3.64 7.57
N MET A 11 12.49 -3.29 8.01
CA MET A 11 11.33 -3.09 7.15
C MET A 11 10.92 -1.62 7.17
N ILE A 12 10.63 -1.08 5.99
CA ILE A 12 10.11 0.28 5.82
C ILE A 12 8.76 0.20 5.10
N SER A 13 7.75 0.77 5.75
CA SER A 13 6.37 0.85 5.24
C SER A 13 5.87 2.28 5.36
N ASP A 14 5.02 2.70 4.43
CA ASP A 14 4.19 3.88 4.63
C ASP A 14 3.07 3.56 5.65
N ILE A 15 2.47 4.60 6.24
CA ILE A 15 1.50 4.42 7.34
C ILE A 15 0.23 3.67 6.93
N ASP A 16 -0.09 3.67 5.64
CA ASP A 16 -1.24 2.99 5.04
C ASP A 16 -0.88 1.63 4.40
N GLU A 17 0.35 1.17 4.63
CA GLU A 17 0.84 -0.14 4.19
C GLU A 17 0.95 -1.10 5.37
N ILE A 18 0.31 -2.26 5.26
CA ILE A 18 0.36 -3.32 6.26
C ILE A 18 1.01 -4.55 5.61
N PRO A 19 2.27 -4.85 5.93
CA PRO A 19 2.91 -6.08 5.44
C PRO A 19 2.26 -7.32 6.05
N ASN A 20 2.17 -8.40 5.28
CA ASN A 20 1.67 -9.67 5.74
C ASN A 20 2.76 -10.39 6.57
N PRO A 21 2.56 -10.60 7.88
CA PRO A 21 3.58 -11.21 8.73
C PRO A 21 4.00 -12.61 8.27
N LYS A 22 3.07 -13.39 7.70
CA LYS A 22 3.34 -14.73 7.18
C LYS A 22 4.28 -14.75 5.97
N LYS A 23 4.51 -13.58 5.36
CA LYS A 23 5.33 -13.43 4.15
C LYS A 23 6.73 -12.90 4.44
N ILE A 24 7.02 -12.54 5.69
CA ILE A 24 8.35 -12.06 6.08
C ILE A 24 9.39 -13.18 5.92
N GLU A 25 9.03 -14.41 6.26
CA GLU A 25 9.90 -15.58 6.15
C GLU A 25 10.26 -15.95 4.70
N GLU A 26 9.51 -15.46 3.72
CA GLU A 26 9.83 -15.66 2.30
C GLU A 26 11.01 -14.79 1.83
N PHE A 27 11.45 -13.83 2.65
CA PHE A 27 12.62 -13.02 2.31
C PHE A 27 13.88 -13.88 2.32
N ASN A 28 14.47 -14.05 1.13
CA ASN A 28 15.74 -14.74 1.00
C ASN A 28 16.90 -13.75 1.21
N VAL A 29 17.64 -13.93 2.29
CA VAL A 29 18.76 -13.05 2.67
C VAL A 29 19.92 -13.01 1.65
N LYS A 30 19.96 -13.94 0.70
CA LYS A 30 20.86 -13.86 -0.45
C LYS A 30 20.52 -12.69 -1.39
N ASN A 31 19.26 -12.24 -1.36
CA ASN A 31 18.84 -11.01 -1.99
C ASN A 31 19.10 -9.84 -1.01
N LYS A 32 19.65 -8.76 -1.51
CA LYS A 32 19.94 -7.59 -0.65
C LYS A 32 18.66 -6.94 -0.16
N PHE A 33 17.60 -6.99 -0.97
CA PHE A 33 16.33 -6.30 -0.75
C PHE A 33 15.17 -7.14 -1.25
N ALA A 34 14.01 -6.96 -0.62
CA ALA A 34 12.74 -7.40 -1.19
C ALA A 34 11.69 -6.30 -1.11
N CYS A 35 10.69 -6.42 -1.98
CA CYS A 35 9.50 -5.61 -1.99
C CYS A 35 8.26 -6.50 -1.86
N PHE A 36 7.37 -6.13 -0.95
CA PHE A 36 6.10 -6.78 -0.75
C PHE A 36 5.06 -6.19 -1.70
N LEU A 37 4.52 -7.00 -2.61
CA LEU A 37 3.36 -6.62 -3.40
C LEU A 37 2.10 -6.77 -2.56
N GLN A 38 1.41 -5.67 -2.36
CA GLN A 38 0.27 -5.55 -1.46
C GLN A 38 -1.01 -5.32 -2.24
N LYS A 39 -2.10 -5.95 -1.84
CA LYS A 39 -3.42 -5.67 -2.41
C LYS A 39 -3.76 -4.20 -2.19
N ASN A 40 -4.20 -3.53 -3.24
CA ASN A 40 -4.44 -2.08 -3.22
C ASN A 40 -5.93 -1.78 -3.02
N PHE A 41 -6.25 -1.05 -1.95
CA PHE A 41 -7.60 -0.63 -1.59
C PHE A 41 -7.69 0.88 -1.49
N GLN A 42 -8.84 1.45 -1.79
CA GLN A 42 -9.05 2.90 -1.71
C GLN A 42 -10.33 3.25 -0.99
N SER A 43 -10.26 4.20 -0.06
CA SER A 43 -11.37 4.82 0.66
C SER A 43 -12.21 3.89 1.54
N LYS A 44 -12.24 2.61 1.23
CA LYS A 44 -12.92 1.55 1.98
C LYS A 44 -12.02 0.32 2.08
N ILE A 45 -12.12 -0.39 3.20
CA ILE A 45 -11.29 -1.57 3.48
C ILE A 45 -11.49 -2.66 2.41
N ASN A 46 -12.69 -2.77 1.86
CA ASN A 46 -13.05 -3.82 0.93
C ASN A 46 -13.27 -3.33 -0.52
N LEU A 47 -12.80 -2.13 -0.85
CA LEU A 47 -12.87 -1.58 -2.20
C LEU A 47 -11.51 -1.72 -2.90
N GLN A 48 -11.32 -2.84 -3.60
CA GLN A 48 -10.04 -3.19 -4.22
C GLN A 48 -9.88 -2.55 -5.59
N ASN A 49 -8.73 -1.95 -5.84
CA ASN A 49 -8.29 -1.53 -7.16
C ASN A 49 -7.91 -2.77 -7.98
N ILE A 50 -8.61 -3.00 -9.11
CA ILE A 50 -8.43 -4.18 -9.97
C ILE A 50 -7.78 -3.85 -11.31
N SER A 51 -7.47 -2.59 -11.59
CA SER A 51 -6.91 -2.16 -12.87
C SER A 51 -5.42 -1.87 -12.84
N GLU A 52 -4.88 -1.44 -11.72
CA GLU A 52 -3.43 -1.11 -11.60
C GLU A 52 -2.60 -2.27 -11.03
N GLY A 53 -3.27 -3.32 -10.51
CA GLY A 53 -2.62 -4.45 -9.86
C GLY A 53 -2.16 -4.15 -8.43
N ASP A 54 -1.31 -5.03 -7.91
CA ASP A 54 -0.83 -4.94 -6.54
C ASP A 54 0.16 -3.76 -6.36
N TRP A 55 0.07 -3.12 -5.20
CA TRP A 55 0.90 -1.99 -4.82
C TRP A 55 2.31 -2.45 -4.42
N PRO A 56 3.38 -1.89 -5.01
CA PRO A 56 4.76 -2.18 -4.58
C PRO A 56 5.06 -1.41 -3.28
N GLY A 57 4.56 -1.94 -2.16
CA GLY A 57 4.61 -1.29 -0.86
C GLY A 57 5.88 -1.56 -0.06
N THR A 58 5.71 -2.08 1.16
CA THR A 58 6.78 -2.35 2.13
C THR A 58 8.05 -2.91 1.52
N LYS A 59 9.19 -2.39 1.95
CA LYS A 59 10.53 -2.89 1.57
C LYS A 59 11.22 -3.50 2.78
N ILE A 60 12.04 -4.52 2.54
CA ILE A 60 12.85 -5.18 3.56
C ILE A 60 14.28 -5.34 3.08
N CYS A 61 15.25 -5.21 4.01
CA CYS A 61 16.65 -5.56 3.79
C CYS A 61 17.31 -5.98 5.11
N GLN A 62 18.50 -6.58 5.05
CA GLN A 62 19.35 -6.67 6.24
C GLN A 62 19.95 -5.28 6.54
N LYS A 63 20.17 -4.97 7.82
CA LYS A 63 20.71 -3.68 8.28
C LYS A 63 22.01 -3.30 7.57
N LYS A 64 22.94 -4.24 7.36
CA LYS A 64 24.20 -4.03 6.65
C LYS A 64 24.04 -3.49 5.22
N TYR A 65 22.88 -3.64 4.61
CA TYR A 65 22.58 -3.14 3.26
C TYR A 65 21.76 -1.84 3.28
N LEU A 66 21.30 -1.41 4.44
CA LEU A 66 20.51 -0.18 4.58
C LEU A 66 21.42 1.05 4.47
N LYS A 67 21.19 1.91 3.49
CA LYS A 67 21.88 3.20 3.36
C LYS A 67 21.15 4.29 4.14
N SER A 68 19.83 4.37 3.95
CA SER A 68 18.92 5.21 4.71
C SER A 68 17.48 4.67 4.53
N PRO A 69 16.55 5.01 5.44
CA PRO A 69 15.14 4.63 5.29
C PRO A 69 14.56 5.10 3.96
N GLN A 70 14.79 6.36 3.59
CA GLN A 70 14.29 6.94 2.34
C GLN A 70 14.86 6.23 1.11
N TRP A 71 16.17 5.91 1.13
CA TRP A 71 16.78 5.17 0.02
C TRP A 71 16.15 3.78 -0.17
N LEU A 72 15.85 3.05 0.92
CA LEU A 72 15.19 1.75 0.83
C LEU A 72 13.76 1.88 0.28
N ARG A 73 13.03 2.89 0.75
CA ARG A 73 11.69 3.23 0.28
C ARG A 73 11.66 3.51 -1.23
N ASP A 74 12.66 4.22 -1.76
CA ASP A 74 12.72 4.67 -3.14
C ASP A 74 13.18 3.58 -4.13
N ILE A 75 13.54 2.39 -3.65
CA ILE A 75 13.90 1.28 -4.52
C ILE A 75 12.70 0.86 -5.36
N LYS A 76 12.77 1.13 -6.67
CA LYS A 76 11.70 0.79 -7.61
C LYS A 76 11.86 -0.64 -8.14
N ILE A 77 10.74 -1.35 -8.20
CA ILE A 77 10.66 -2.61 -8.94
C ILE A 77 10.65 -2.24 -10.43
N LYS A 78 11.76 -2.49 -11.11
CA LYS A 78 11.77 -2.41 -12.57
C LYS A 78 11.29 -3.75 -13.11
N ARG A 79 10.14 -3.77 -13.78
CA ARG A 79 9.79 -4.88 -14.67
C ARG A 79 10.86 -4.92 -15.77
N LYS A 80 11.78 -5.88 -15.70
CA LYS A 80 12.82 -6.03 -16.71
C LYS A 80 12.21 -6.70 -17.94
N PRO A 81 12.50 -6.18 -19.16
CA PRO A 81 12.35 -7.00 -20.35
C PRO A 81 13.18 -8.27 -20.18
N PHE A 82 12.70 -9.41 -20.64
CA PHE A 82 13.32 -10.73 -20.45
C PHE A 82 14.77 -10.83 -20.94
N TRP A 83 15.23 -9.93 -21.81
CA TRP A 83 16.61 -9.87 -22.31
C TRP A 83 17.61 -9.08 -21.44
N LYS A 84 17.17 -8.45 -20.36
CA LYS A 84 18.07 -7.76 -19.41
C LYS A 84 18.33 -8.60 -18.17
N ILE A 85 19.32 -9.49 -18.26
CA ILE A 85 19.73 -10.41 -17.19
C ILE A 85 20.46 -9.69 -16.03
N PHE A 86 21.05 -8.50 -16.26
CA PHE A 86 21.83 -7.77 -15.27
C PHE A 86 21.10 -6.54 -14.74
N GLY A 87 20.68 -6.57 -13.48
CA GLY A 87 20.15 -5.45 -12.72
C GLY A 87 19.95 -5.89 -11.28
N LYS A 88 19.99 -4.94 -10.31
CA LYS A 88 19.80 -5.23 -8.90
C LYS A 88 18.60 -6.16 -8.72
N ASN A 89 18.85 -7.39 -8.30
CA ASN A 89 17.81 -8.37 -8.03
C ASN A 89 17.10 -7.94 -6.74
N ILE A 90 16.01 -7.20 -6.89
CA ILE A 90 15.07 -7.06 -5.81
C ILE A 90 14.15 -8.27 -5.84
N GLN A 91 14.07 -8.98 -4.73
CA GLN A 91 13.09 -10.04 -4.58
C GLN A 91 11.70 -9.41 -4.52
N VAL A 92 10.74 -10.02 -5.22
CA VAL A 92 9.33 -9.64 -5.16
C VAL A 92 8.59 -10.72 -4.37
N ILE A 93 7.92 -10.29 -3.28
CA ILE A 93 7.12 -11.16 -2.42
C ILE A 93 5.66 -10.88 -2.72
N ASN A 94 5.01 -11.85 -3.38
CA ASN A 94 3.59 -11.75 -3.75
C ASN A 94 2.68 -11.95 -2.53
N ASN A 95 1.44 -11.41 -2.59
CA ASN A 95 0.50 -11.41 -1.46
C ASN A 95 1.15 -10.85 -0.18
N GLY A 96 2.02 -9.86 -0.37
CA GLY A 96 2.88 -9.30 0.65
C GLY A 96 2.16 -8.43 1.68
N GLY A 97 0.85 -8.22 1.53
CA GLY A 97 0.07 -7.44 2.49
C GLY A 97 -1.03 -6.61 1.85
N TRP A 98 -1.32 -5.46 2.47
CA TRP A 98 -2.45 -4.60 2.11
C TRP A 98 -2.01 -3.14 2.15
N HIS A 99 -2.43 -2.38 1.15
CA HIS A 99 -2.28 -0.93 1.09
C HIS A 99 -3.68 -0.30 1.09
N PHE A 100 -3.98 0.50 2.13
CA PHE A 100 -5.28 1.13 2.36
C PHE A 100 -5.25 2.64 2.10
N SER A 101 -5.18 3.02 0.83
CA SER A 101 -5.10 4.43 0.45
C SER A 101 -6.40 5.18 0.74
N PHE A 102 -6.28 6.42 1.23
CA PHE A 102 -7.42 7.29 1.51
C PHE A 102 -8.49 6.67 2.44
N LEU A 103 -8.09 5.79 3.35
CA LEU A 103 -8.98 5.24 4.38
C LEU A 103 -9.20 6.31 5.46
N LYS A 104 -10.00 7.31 5.14
CA LYS A 104 -10.29 8.50 5.97
C LYS A 104 -11.73 8.94 5.74
N ASP A 105 -12.28 9.71 6.71
CA ASP A 105 -13.54 10.41 6.52
C ASP A 105 -13.42 11.47 5.41
N PRO A 106 -14.54 11.89 4.79
CA PRO A 106 -14.53 12.81 3.66
C PRO A 106 -13.84 14.15 3.92
N GLU A 107 -13.93 14.69 5.13
CA GLU A 107 -13.28 15.94 5.53
C GLU A 107 -11.75 15.76 5.56
N SER A 108 -11.29 14.67 6.18
CA SER A 108 -9.86 14.32 6.20
C SER A 108 -9.32 14.00 4.81
N ILE A 109 -10.13 13.44 3.91
CA ILE A 109 -9.76 13.23 2.50
C ILE A 109 -9.57 14.59 1.80
N LYS A 110 -10.51 15.51 1.94
CA LYS A 110 -10.39 16.88 1.42
C LYS A 110 -9.11 17.54 1.90
N ASN A 111 -8.85 17.50 3.22
CA ASN A 111 -7.65 18.11 3.80
C ASN A 111 -6.37 17.46 3.26
N LYS A 112 -6.36 16.13 3.09
CA LYS A 112 -5.24 15.44 2.47
C LYS A 112 -5.03 15.89 1.02
N ILE A 113 -6.10 16.09 0.23
CA ILE A 113 -6.00 16.55 -1.17
C ILE A 113 -5.44 17.98 -1.21
N ILE A 114 -5.89 18.88 -0.35
CA ILE A 114 -5.41 20.27 -0.28
C ILE A 114 -3.93 20.34 0.09
N SER A 115 -3.47 19.46 1.01
CA SER A 115 -2.08 19.42 1.50
C SER A 115 -1.15 18.52 0.66
N TYR A 116 -1.67 17.86 -0.37
CA TYR A 116 -0.94 16.90 -1.16
C TYR A 116 0.01 17.57 -2.15
N SER A 117 1.12 16.92 -2.49
CA SER A 117 2.08 17.45 -3.47
C SER A 117 1.53 17.56 -4.90
N HIS A 118 0.46 16.83 -5.20
CA HIS A 118 -0.24 16.86 -6.49
C HIS A 118 -1.30 17.95 -6.51
N GLN A 119 -0.87 19.21 -6.65
CA GLN A 119 -1.76 20.39 -6.62
C GLN A 119 -2.75 20.44 -7.78
N GLU A 120 -2.58 19.65 -8.82
CA GLU A 120 -3.54 19.47 -9.91
C GLU A 120 -4.91 18.96 -9.44
N TYR A 121 -4.95 18.26 -8.28
CA TYR A 121 -6.19 17.81 -7.65
C TYR A 121 -6.77 18.80 -6.63
N ASN A 122 -6.08 19.90 -6.33
CA ASN A 122 -6.59 20.92 -5.42
C ASN A 122 -7.60 21.84 -6.11
N THR A 123 -8.66 21.28 -6.64
CA THR A 123 -9.76 21.98 -7.27
C THR A 123 -11.09 21.68 -6.57
N LYS A 124 -12.10 22.53 -6.74
CA LYS A 124 -13.42 22.34 -6.13
C LYS A 124 -14.03 20.98 -6.48
N GLU A 125 -13.76 20.47 -7.67
CA GLU A 125 -14.26 19.16 -8.14
C GLU A 125 -13.77 17.98 -7.28
N PHE A 126 -12.55 18.03 -6.75
CA PHE A 126 -11.95 16.98 -5.94
C PHE A 126 -11.99 17.27 -4.44
N THR A 127 -12.27 18.51 -4.04
CA THR A 127 -12.30 18.94 -2.63
C THR A 127 -13.71 19.17 -2.08
N ASP A 128 -14.74 19.04 -2.91
CA ASP A 128 -16.13 19.10 -2.48
C ASP A 128 -16.51 17.85 -1.69
N ILE A 129 -16.94 18.03 -0.44
CA ILE A 129 -17.21 16.95 0.50
C ILE A 129 -18.35 16.04 0.04
N ASP A 130 -19.41 16.61 -0.56
CA ASP A 130 -20.56 15.83 -0.98
C ASP A 130 -20.23 15.01 -2.25
N LEU A 131 -19.39 15.55 -3.13
CA LEU A 131 -18.85 14.78 -4.25
C LEU A 131 -17.93 13.65 -3.78
N ILE A 132 -17.07 13.89 -2.77
CA ILE A 132 -16.23 12.86 -2.16
C ILE A 132 -17.09 11.74 -1.56
N LYS A 133 -18.11 12.09 -0.74
CA LYS A 133 -19.06 11.13 -0.16
C LYS A 133 -19.75 10.29 -1.24
N LYS A 134 -20.24 10.94 -2.30
CA LYS A 134 -20.90 10.29 -3.43
C LYS A 134 -19.97 9.31 -4.15
N LYS A 135 -18.73 9.71 -4.44
CA LYS A 135 -17.74 8.84 -5.09
C LYS A 135 -17.43 7.62 -4.22
N ILE A 136 -17.22 7.81 -2.91
CA ILE A 136 -16.95 6.73 -1.95
C ILE A 136 -18.13 5.75 -1.90
N SER A 137 -19.38 6.23 -1.74
CA SER A 137 -20.55 5.36 -1.66
C SER A 137 -20.81 4.57 -2.94
N GLN A 138 -20.40 5.12 -4.09
CA GLN A 138 -20.52 4.45 -5.39
C GLN A 138 -19.31 3.55 -5.72
N GLY A 139 -18.28 3.50 -4.86
CA GLY A 139 -17.06 2.74 -5.13
C GLY A 139 -16.29 3.27 -6.35
N LYS A 140 -16.35 4.58 -6.60
CA LYS A 140 -15.68 5.23 -7.73
C LYS A 140 -14.34 5.85 -7.32
N ASP A 141 -13.46 6.03 -8.31
CA ASP A 141 -12.21 6.73 -8.12
C ASP A 141 -12.43 8.19 -7.67
N LEU A 142 -11.69 8.62 -6.65
CA LEU A 142 -11.76 9.98 -6.14
C LEU A 142 -11.30 11.01 -7.17
N PHE A 143 -10.34 10.65 -8.02
CA PHE A 143 -9.63 11.55 -8.94
C PHE A 143 -10.06 11.38 -10.40
N GLN A 144 -11.14 10.65 -10.68
CA GLN A 144 -11.66 10.40 -12.02
C GLN A 144 -10.65 9.83 -13.01
N ARG A 145 -9.65 9.11 -12.50
CA ARG A 145 -8.73 8.34 -13.33
C ARG A 145 -9.47 7.13 -13.90
N ASN A 146 -9.00 6.55 -14.95
CA ASN A 146 -9.61 5.34 -15.53
C ASN A 146 -9.26 4.08 -14.70
N ILE A 147 -9.53 4.16 -13.38
CA ILE A 147 -9.28 3.09 -12.41
C ILE A 147 -10.58 2.39 -12.09
N LYS A 148 -10.55 1.05 -12.15
CA LYS A 148 -11.68 0.20 -11.79
C LYS A 148 -11.49 -0.36 -10.39
N TYR A 149 -12.54 -0.25 -9.59
CA TYR A 149 -12.60 -0.81 -8.25
C TYR A 149 -13.66 -1.90 -8.19
N LYS A 150 -13.42 -2.89 -7.34
CA LYS A 150 -14.36 -3.97 -7.06
C LYS A 150 -14.56 -4.07 -5.55
N LYS A 151 -15.83 -4.09 -5.11
CA LYS A 151 -16.18 -4.47 -3.76
C LYS A 151 -15.92 -5.97 -3.61
N ILE A 152 -15.14 -6.34 -2.61
CA ILE A 152 -14.84 -7.74 -2.28
C ILE A 152 -15.34 -8.07 -0.88
N MET A 153 -15.54 -9.36 -0.60
CA MET A 153 -15.89 -9.82 0.75
C MET A 153 -14.64 -9.78 1.64
N ILE A 154 -14.85 -9.45 2.90
CA ILE A 154 -13.79 -9.57 3.91
C ILE A 154 -13.76 -11.03 4.36
N ASP A 155 -12.71 -11.74 4.01
CA ASP A 155 -12.47 -13.15 4.28
C ASP A 155 -11.14 -13.35 5.01
N GLU A 156 -10.69 -14.58 5.14
CA GLU A 156 -9.44 -14.99 5.81
C GLU A 156 -8.18 -14.43 5.16
N THR A 157 -8.28 -13.86 3.96
CA THR A 157 -7.14 -13.20 3.28
C THR A 157 -6.87 -11.79 3.79
N PHE A 158 -7.76 -11.23 4.62
CA PHE A 158 -7.57 -9.92 5.24
C PHE A 158 -6.73 -9.97 6.52
N PRO A 159 -6.23 -8.82 7.03
CA PRO A 159 -5.58 -8.76 8.34
C PRO A 159 -6.49 -9.34 9.43
N LYS A 160 -5.97 -10.24 10.25
CA LYS A 160 -6.73 -10.88 11.35
C LYS A 160 -7.45 -9.86 12.25
N TYR A 161 -6.81 -8.71 12.50
CA TYR A 161 -7.41 -7.67 13.30
C TYR A 161 -8.70 -7.11 12.69
N ILE A 162 -8.75 -6.93 11.37
CA ILE A 162 -9.96 -6.47 10.67
C ILE A 162 -11.04 -7.55 10.74
N ILE A 163 -10.68 -8.82 10.50
CA ILE A 163 -11.62 -9.94 10.53
C ILE A 163 -12.28 -10.04 11.92
N ASN A 164 -11.49 -9.97 12.98
CA ASN A 164 -11.93 -10.17 14.36
C ASN A 164 -12.65 -8.93 14.96
N ASN A 165 -12.59 -7.78 14.30
CA ASN A 165 -13.15 -6.52 14.78
C ASN A 165 -14.05 -5.84 13.74
N ARG A 166 -14.79 -6.60 12.93
CA ARG A 166 -15.62 -6.05 11.83
C ARG A 166 -16.55 -4.93 12.28
N ASP A 167 -17.12 -5.03 13.45
CA ASP A 167 -18.04 -4.00 13.99
C ASP A 167 -17.36 -2.63 14.18
N LYS A 168 -16.08 -2.63 14.56
CA LYS A 168 -15.30 -1.38 14.65
C LYS A 168 -15.08 -0.75 13.29
N PHE A 169 -15.06 -1.55 12.25
CA PHE A 169 -14.77 -1.12 10.87
C PHE A 169 -16.01 -0.96 9.99
N LYS A 170 -17.24 -1.12 10.53
CA LYS A 170 -18.48 -1.08 9.75
C LYS A 170 -18.61 0.18 8.88
N ASN A 171 -18.17 1.34 9.37
CA ASN A 171 -18.20 2.61 8.63
C ASN A 171 -17.13 2.68 7.53
N TRP A 172 -16.16 1.78 7.55
CA TRP A 172 -15.04 1.68 6.58
C TRP A 172 -15.23 0.54 5.56
N ILE A 173 -16.33 -0.18 5.65
CA ILE A 173 -16.73 -1.26 4.73
C ILE A 173 -17.83 -0.71 3.82
N LEU A 174 -17.73 -0.99 2.52
CA LEU A 174 -18.73 -0.62 1.51
C LEU A 174 -19.86 -1.66 1.46
#